data_b0b70918315c4c6f6b6e8086e8cf3825
#
_entry.id   b0b70918315c4c6f6b6e8086e8cf3825
#
_cell.length_a   1.000
_cell.length_b   1.000
_cell.length_c   1.000
_cell.angle_alpha   90.00
_cell.angle_beta   90.00
_cell.angle_gamma   90.00
#
_symmetry.space_group_name_H-M   'P 1'
#
loop_
_entity.id
_entity.type
_entity.pdbx_description
1 polymer ?
#
loop_
_entity_poly.entity_id
_entity_poly.type
_entity_poly.pdbx_seq_one_letter_code
_entity_poly.pdbx_strand_id
1 'polypeptide(L)'
;EDCDCEHHSILHSALHHTVSIILFIFAVNLILGAVMEFAGEDTVKTLLMSDSIVQPFIAGIIGFIPNCAASVVLTQLYIEGVVSFGSLIAGLCTGAGVGLLVLFKTNKHNMKENFAIMGILYVFGVAAGFVASLF
;
A
#
# COMPACT_ATOMS: atom_id res chain seq x y z
N GLU A 1 -22.84 -6.28 8.78
CA GLU A 1 -23.21 -7.65 8.38
C GLU A 1 -23.16 -8.51 9.63
N ASP A 2 -24.35 -8.86 10.11
CA ASP A 2 -24.51 -9.67 11.32
C ASP A 2 -23.88 -11.04 11.10
N CYS A 3 -22.96 -11.39 12.00
CA CYS A 3 -22.41 -12.73 12.07
C CYS A 3 -23.49 -13.68 12.62
N ASP A 4 -24.31 -14.21 11.76
CA ASP A 4 -25.27 -15.26 12.08
C ASP A 4 -24.52 -16.61 12.14
N CYS A 5 -23.75 -16.79 13.23
CA CYS A 5 -22.88 -17.94 13.42
C CYS A 5 -23.56 -19.14 14.10
N GLU A 6 -24.86 -19.16 14.21
CA GLU A 6 -25.52 -20.16 15.08
C GLU A 6 -25.91 -21.51 14.45
N HIS A 7 -25.83 -21.67 13.11
CA HIS A 7 -26.25 -22.93 12.50
C HIS A 7 -25.40 -23.50 11.35
N HIS A 8 -24.25 -22.89 11.04
CA HIS A 8 -23.36 -23.45 10.02
C HIS A 8 -22.13 -24.09 10.65
N SER A 9 -21.77 -25.29 10.16
CA SER A 9 -20.50 -25.95 10.48
C SER A 9 -19.36 -24.94 10.40
N ILE A 10 -18.49 -24.90 11.41
CA ILE A 10 -17.31 -24.01 11.52
C ILE A 10 -16.52 -23.99 10.21
N LEU A 11 -16.44 -25.15 9.54
CA LEU A 11 -15.74 -25.31 8.27
C LEU A 11 -16.41 -24.53 7.13
N HIS A 12 -17.76 -24.52 7.08
CA HIS A 12 -18.50 -23.79 6.05
C HIS A 12 -18.36 -22.28 6.21
N SER A 13 -18.44 -21.80 7.44
CA SER A 13 -18.25 -20.37 7.76
C SER A 13 -16.81 -19.93 7.43
N ALA A 14 -15.82 -20.71 7.82
CA ALA A 14 -14.42 -20.45 7.51
C ALA A 14 -14.15 -20.41 6.00
N LEU A 15 -14.69 -21.38 5.24
CA LEU A 15 -14.55 -21.42 3.79
C LEU A 15 -15.22 -20.21 3.13
N HIS A 16 -16.43 -19.85 3.53
CA HIS A 16 -17.14 -18.71 2.96
C HIS A 16 -16.37 -17.39 3.19
N HIS A 17 -15.89 -17.15 4.40
CA HIS A 17 -15.09 -15.98 4.70
C HIS A 17 -13.76 -15.98 3.94
N THR A 18 -13.08 -17.11 3.87
CA THR A 18 -11.81 -17.24 3.15
C THR A 18 -11.98 -16.96 1.66
N VAL A 19 -12.97 -17.56 1.02
CA VAL A 19 -13.26 -17.33 -0.40
C VAL A 19 -13.61 -15.87 -0.67
N SER A 20 -14.43 -15.26 0.19
CA SER A 20 -14.80 -13.84 0.07
C SER A 20 -13.59 -12.93 0.16
N ILE A 21 -12.67 -13.19 1.08
CA ILE A 21 -11.44 -12.41 1.24
C ILE A 21 -10.51 -12.62 0.03
N ILE A 22 -10.33 -13.85 -0.42
CA ILE A 22 -9.49 -14.16 -1.59
C ILE A 22 -10.03 -13.46 -2.84
N LEU A 23 -11.33 -13.55 -3.11
CA LEU A 23 -11.96 -12.88 -4.24
C LEU A 23 -11.80 -11.35 -4.17
N PHE A 24 -11.96 -10.78 -2.97
CA PHE A 24 -11.79 -9.36 -2.77
C PHE A 24 -10.34 -8.92 -3.03
N ILE A 25 -9.35 -9.63 -2.46
CA ILE A 25 -7.94 -9.36 -2.67
C ILE A 25 -7.57 -9.53 -4.15
N PHE A 26 -8.07 -10.59 -4.79
CA PHE A 26 -7.81 -10.86 -6.20
C PHE A 26 -8.38 -9.75 -7.10
N ALA A 27 -9.63 -9.35 -6.90
CA ALA A 27 -10.27 -8.28 -7.67
C ALA A 27 -9.51 -6.94 -7.52
N VAL A 28 -9.14 -6.59 -6.29
CA VAL A 28 -8.38 -5.36 -6.01
C VAL A 28 -7.01 -5.40 -6.68
N ASN A 29 -6.27 -6.50 -6.55
CA ASN A 29 -4.95 -6.64 -7.19
C ASN A 29 -5.04 -6.61 -8.72
N LEU A 30 -6.09 -7.18 -9.31
CA LEU A 30 -6.30 -7.17 -10.75
C LEU A 30 -6.58 -5.77 -11.27
N ILE A 31 -7.46 -5.02 -10.59
CA ILE A 31 -7.77 -3.63 -10.95
C ILE A 31 -6.52 -2.75 -10.80
N LEU A 32 -5.80 -2.86 -9.69
CA LEU A 32 -4.62 -2.05 -9.44
C LEU A 32 -3.46 -2.43 -10.37
N GLY A 33 -3.29 -3.72 -10.68
CA GLY A 33 -2.31 -4.18 -11.66
C GLY A 33 -2.60 -3.58 -13.04
N ALA A 34 -3.86 -3.61 -13.48
CA ALA A 34 -4.25 -2.99 -14.73
C ALA A 34 -4.01 -1.48 -14.75
N VAL A 35 -4.35 -0.78 -13.66
CA VAL A 35 -4.08 0.67 -13.52
C VAL A 35 -2.59 0.96 -13.60
N MET A 36 -1.73 0.17 -12.96
CA MET A 36 -0.28 0.34 -13.00
C MET A 36 0.29 0.08 -14.41
N GLU A 37 -0.26 -0.90 -15.12
CA GLU A 37 0.14 -1.18 -16.51
C GLU A 37 -0.27 -0.04 -17.47
N PHE A 38 -1.45 0.53 -17.26
CA PHE A 38 -1.92 1.69 -18.05
C PHE A 38 -1.22 3.00 -17.67
N ALA A 39 -0.90 3.21 -16.39
CA ALA A 39 -0.17 4.40 -15.93
C ALA A 39 1.30 4.41 -16.39
N GLY A 40 1.84 3.24 -16.69
CA GLY A 40 3.21 3.02 -17.15
C GLY A 40 4.24 3.17 -16.02
N GLU A 41 5.20 2.25 -15.99
CA GLU A 41 6.36 2.35 -15.09
C GLU A 41 7.16 3.64 -15.35
N ASP A 42 7.12 4.15 -16.57
CA ASP A 42 7.81 5.37 -16.99
C ASP A 42 7.29 6.63 -16.27
N THR A 43 5.98 6.68 -15.93
CA THR A 43 5.41 7.80 -15.16
C THR A 43 5.95 7.79 -13.73
N VAL A 44 6.04 6.62 -13.11
CA VAL A 44 6.59 6.45 -11.76
C VAL A 44 8.10 6.77 -11.77
N LYS A 45 8.83 6.32 -12.78
CA LYS A 45 10.26 6.63 -12.97
C LYS A 45 10.48 8.14 -13.12
N THR A 46 9.72 8.80 -13.97
CA THR A 46 9.85 10.25 -14.20
C THR A 46 9.54 11.05 -12.93
N LEU A 47 8.57 10.62 -12.15
CA LEU A 47 8.19 11.27 -10.90
C LEU A 47 9.24 11.10 -9.80
N LEU A 48 9.93 9.97 -9.79
CA LEU A 48 10.98 9.63 -8.81
C LEU A 48 12.39 10.06 -9.26
N MET A 49 12.59 10.42 -10.52
CA MET A 49 13.91 10.87 -11.06
C MET A 49 14.36 12.24 -10.55
N SER A 50 13.57 12.95 -9.77
CA SER A 50 14.05 14.18 -9.14
C SER A 50 14.93 13.82 -7.94
N ASP A 51 16.23 13.97 -8.10
CA ASP A 51 17.26 13.95 -7.05
C ASP A 51 17.03 15.09 -6.03
N SER A 52 15.95 15.00 -5.28
CA SER A 52 15.50 16.06 -4.39
C SER A 52 15.07 15.48 -3.05
N ILE A 53 15.16 16.29 -2.01
CA ILE A 53 14.54 16.07 -0.69
C ILE A 53 13.06 15.64 -0.82
N VAL A 54 12.43 15.91 -1.94
CA VAL A 54 11.05 15.55 -2.28
C VAL A 54 10.88 14.05 -2.59
N GLN A 55 11.94 13.35 -2.99
CA GLN A 55 11.89 11.94 -3.40
C GLN A 55 11.28 11.00 -2.33
N PRO A 56 11.65 11.06 -1.03
CA PRO A 56 11.02 10.23 0.00
C PRO A 56 9.52 10.52 0.19
N PHE A 57 9.11 11.77 -0.01
CA PHE A 57 7.68 12.14 0.09
C PHE A 57 6.87 11.51 -1.05
N ILE A 58 7.38 11.57 -2.27
CA ILE A 58 6.73 10.97 -3.43
C ILE A 58 6.71 9.44 -3.30
N ALA A 59 7.83 8.83 -2.91
CA ALA A 59 7.92 7.39 -2.67
C ALA A 59 6.93 6.94 -1.58
N GLY A 60 6.76 7.73 -0.51
CA GLY A 60 5.79 7.48 0.53
C GLY A 60 4.34 7.51 0.02
N ILE A 61 4.00 8.42 -0.90
CA ILE A 61 2.67 8.46 -1.53
C ILE A 61 2.44 7.24 -2.42
N ILE A 62 3.44 6.87 -3.22
CA ILE A 62 3.39 5.67 -4.07
C ILE A 62 3.22 4.40 -3.23
N GLY A 63 3.86 4.35 -2.06
CA GLY A 63 3.71 3.25 -1.11
C GLY A 63 2.27 3.03 -0.63
N PHE A 64 1.41 4.05 -0.63
CA PHE A 64 0.00 3.90 -0.30
C PHE A 64 -0.82 3.15 -1.35
N ILE A 65 -0.29 2.95 -2.55
CA ILE A 65 -0.98 2.12 -3.55
C ILE A 65 -1.05 0.70 -2.99
N PRO A 66 -2.25 0.17 -2.71
CA PRO A 66 -2.41 -1.11 -2.02
C PRO A 66 -2.15 -2.28 -2.99
N ASN A 67 -0.96 -2.32 -3.56
CA ASN A 67 -0.52 -3.34 -4.49
C ASN A 67 0.93 -3.74 -4.18
N CYS A 68 1.18 -5.04 -4.13
CA CYS A 68 2.54 -5.58 -4.01
C CYS A 68 3.46 -5.17 -5.18
N ALA A 69 2.89 -4.86 -6.35
CA ALA A 69 3.67 -4.36 -7.49
C ALA A 69 4.37 -3.02 -7.17
N ALA A 70 3.76 -2.15 -6.36
CA ALA A 70 4.39 -0.89 -5.97
C ALA A 70 5.71 -1.11 -5.20
N SER A 71 5.76 -2.08 -4.29
CA SER A 71 6.99 -2.42 -3.56
C SER A 71 8.04 -3.05 -4.46
N VAL A 72 7.64 -3.87 -5.43
CA VAL A 72 8.55 -4.46 -6.42
C VAL A 72 9.16 -3.36 -7.29
N VAL A 73 8.33 -2.44 -7.82
CA VAL A 73 8.80 -1.31 -8.64
C VAL A 73 9.76 -0.42 -7.86
N LEU A 74 9.43 -0.05 -6.62
CA LEU A 74 10.33 0.75 -5.78
C LEU A 74 11.67 0.06 -5.53
N THR A 75 11.65 -1.25 -5.29
CA THR A 75 12.87 -2.04 -5.09
C THR A 75 13.70 -2.10 -6.37
N GLN A 76 13.06 -2.28 -7.50
CA GLN A 76 13.74 -2.32 -8.80
C GLN A 76 14.38 -0.98 -9.14
N LEU A 77 13.66 0.12 -8.94
CA LEU A 77 14.18 1.46 -9.14
C LEU A 77 15.36 1.79 -8.20
N TYR A 78 15.37 1.22 -7.00
CA TYR A 78 16.51 1.31 -6.10
C TYR A 78 17.72 0.54 -6.64
N ILE A 79 17.53 -0.68 -7.15
CA ILE A 79 18.61 -1.49 -7.75
C ILE A 79 19.17 -0.80 -9.01
N GLU A 80 18.32 -0.14 -9.79
CA GLU A 80 18.70 0.65 -10.95
C GLU A 80 19.40 1.98 -10.58
N GLY A 81 19.45 2.33 -9.29
CA GLY A 81 20.09 3.55 -8.79
C GLY A 81 19.27 4.83 -9.01
N VAL A 82 18.00 4.70 -9.38
CA VAL A 82 17.08 5.84 -9.61
C VAL A 82 16.53 6.39 -8.30
N VAL A 83 16.32 5.50 -7.32
CA VAL A 83 15.71 5.83 -6.02
C VAL A 83 16.73 5.63 -4.92
N SER A 84 16.83 6.60 -3.99
CA SER A 84 17.70 6.51 -2.84
C SER A 84 17.21 5.47 -1.82
N PHE A 85 18.12 4.93 -1.01
CA PHE A 85 17.76 3.98 0.05
C PHE A 85 16.71 4.55 1.02
N GLY A 86 16.84 5.82 1.39
CA GLY A 86 15.87 6.48 2.25
C GLY A 86 14.47 6.56 1.62
N SER A 87 14.40 6.83 0.32
CA SER A 87 13.12 6.86 -0.42
C SER A 87 12.51 5.47 -0.56
N LEU A 88 13.32 4.43 -0.76
CA LEU A 88 12.87 3.05 -0.73
C LEU A 88 12.23 2.71 0.62
N ILE A 89 12.92 3.02 1.73
CA ILE A 89 12.40 2.76 3.08
C ILE A 89 11.11 3.54 3.34
N ALA A 90 11.05 4.83 2.94
CA ALA A 90 9.82 5.62 3.08
C ALA A 90 8.63 4.96 2.36
N GLY A 91 8.81 4.55 1.11
CA GLY A 91 7.77 3.91 0.33
C GLY A 91 7.35 2.55 0.86
N LEU A 92 8.30 1.71 1.29
CA LEU A 92 8.00 0.41 1.87
C LEU A 92 7.33 0.50 3.24
N CYS A 93 7.72 1.47 4.09
CA CYS A 93 7.11 1.68 5.40
C CYS A 93 5.68 2.22 5.30
N THR A 94 5.37 3.03 4.28
CA THR A 94 4.00 3.50 4.04
C THR A 94 3.13 2.46 3.36
N GLY A 95 3.73 1.42 2.80
CA GLY A 95 3.08 0.33 2.06
C GLY A 95 2.22 -0.56 2.96
N ALA A 96 1.14 -0.01 3.53
CA ALA A 96 0.18 -0.79 4.33
C ALA A 96 -0.65 -1.78 3.49
N GLY A 97 -0.48 -1.76 2.18
CA GLY A 97 -1.12 -2.69 1.25
C GLY A 97 -2.63 -2.71 1.36
N VAL A 98 -3.20 -3.91 1.22
CA VAL A 98 -4.64 -4.15 1.28
C VAL A 98 -5.24 -3.83 2.68
N GLY A 99 -4.41 -3.78 3.73
CA GLY A 99 -4.85 -3.46 5.09
C GLY A 99 -5.55 -2.09 5.19
N LEU A 100 -5.08 -1.09 4.46
CA LEU A 100 -5.74 0.22 4.38
C LEU A 100 -7.14 0.13 3.76
N LEU A 101 -7.30 -0.64 2.68
CA LEU A 101 -8.61 -0.84 2.05
C LEU A 101 -9.58 -1.55 2.99
N VAL A 102 -9.09 -2.55 3.72
CA VAL A 102 -9.89 -3.24 4.74
C VAL A 102 -10.29 -2.28 5.84
N LEU A 103 -9.38 -1.42 6.32
CA LEU A 103 -9.67 -0.39 7.31
C LEU A 103 -10.79 0.53 6.84
N PHE A 104 -10.72 1.05 5.62
CA PHE A 104 -11.75 1.91 5.04
C PHE A 104 -13.08 1.18 4.84
N LYS A 105 -13.04 -0.12 4.51
CA LYS A 105 -14.23 -0.94 4.36
C LYS A 105 -14.92 -1.23 5.71
N THR A 106 -14.13 -1.50 6.74
CA THR A 106 -14.66 -1.90 8.07
C THR A 106 -15.07 -0.70 8.89
N ASN A 107 -14.31 0.39 8.85
CA ASN A 107 -14.56 1.59 9.64
C ASN A 107 -15.13 2.74 8.80
N LYS A 108 -16.21 2.46 8.07
CA LYS A 108 -16.89 3.46 7.22
C LYS A 108 -17.49 4.63 8.01
N HIS A 109 -17.76 4.44 9.30
CA HIS A 109 -18.44 5.44 10.15
C HIS A 109 -17.51 6.56 10.59
N ASN A 110 -16.19 6.30 10.72
CA ASN A 110 -15.19 7.23 11.22
C ASN A 110 -14.09 7.51 10.18
N MET A 111 -14.48 8.09 9.06
CA MET A 111 -13.53 8.44 7.98
C MET A 111 -12.38 9.33 8.46
N LYS A 112 -12.63 10.21 9.46
CA LYS A 112 -11.60 11.08 10.03
C LYS A 112 -10.49 10.31 10.74
N GLU A 113 -10.85 9.24 11.46
CA GLU A 113 -9.88 8.37 12.11
C GLU A 113 -9.05 7.57 11.09
N ASN A 114 -9.68 7.11 10.02
CA ASN A 114 -8.98 6.40 8.94
C ASN A 114 -7.93 7.31 8.27
N PHE A 115 -8.29 8.56 7.99
CA PHE A 115 -7.35 9.54 7.45
C PHE A 115 -6.25 9.92 8.46
N ALA A 116 -6.57 9.99 9.75
CA ALA A 116 -5.57 10.23 10.79
C ALA A 116 -4.56 9.08 10.86
N ILE A 117 -5.01 7.84 10.83
CA ILE A 117 -4.14 6.65 10.81
C ILE A 117 -3.24 6.66 9.58
N MET A 118 -3.81 6.98 8.41
CA MET A 118 -3.05 7.08 7.17
C MET A 118 -1.99 8.19 7.23
N GLY A 119 -2.34 9.34 7.80
CA GLY A 119 -1.42 10.46 8.00
C GLY A 119 -0.27 10.14 8.96
N ILE A 120 -0.58 9.47 10.07
CA ILE A 120 0.44 9.00 11.03
C ILE A 120 1.39 8.02 10.36
N LEU A 121 0.86 7.03 9.64
CA LEU A 121 1.66 6.05 8.91
C LEU A 121 2.60 6.71 7.90
N TYR A 122 2.10 7.71 7.17
CA TYR A 122 2.88 8.48 6.22
C TYR A 122 4.03 9.25 6.89
N VAL A 123 3.73 9.97 7.96
CA VAL A 123 4.74 10.75 8.69
C VAL A 123 5.83 9.84 9.24
N PHE A 124 5.47 8.71 9.85
CA PHE A 124 6.44 7.74 10.34
C PHE A 124 7.25 7.10 9.22
N GLY A 125 6.62 6.75 8.10
CA GLY A 125 7.29 6.17 6.95
C GLY A 125 8.33 7.13 6.34
N VAL A 126 7.95 8.39 6.14
CA VAL A 126 8.85 9.42 5.63
C VAL A 126 9.97 9.74 6.62
N ALA A 127 9.66 9.83 7.93
CA ALA A 127 10.68 10.03 8.95
C ALA A 127 11.70 8.88 8.99
N ALA A 128 11.24 7.63 8.90
CA ALA A 128 12.11 6.47 8.79
C ALA A 128 12.99 6.52 7.54
N GLY A 129 12.44 6.97 6.42
CA GLY A 129 13.18 7.18 5.17
C GLY A 129 14.29 8.23 5.32
N PHE A 130 14.00 9.36 5.96
CA PHE A 130 15.02 10.38 6.25
C PHE A 130 16.11 9.86 7.19
N VAL A 131 15.75 9.15 8.24
CA VAL A 131 16.74 8.52 9.14
C VAL A 131 17.61 7.53 8.37
N ALA A 132 17.01 6.70 7.51
CA ALA A 132 17.74 5.75 6.67
C ALA A 132 18.66 6.42 5.65
N SER A 133 18.33 7.61 5.17
CA SER A 133 19.19 8.38 4.25
C SER A 133 20.43 8.98 4.92
N LEU A 134 20.48 9.01 6.26
CA LEU A 134 21.64 9.47 7.03
C LEU A 134 22.71 8.38 7.20
N PHE A 135 22.34 7.14 6.95
CA PHE A 135 23.24 5.98 7.00
C PHE A 135 23.70 5.57 5.60
#